data_077dcf68eba711b05d2ba65b5e46efa9
#
_entry.id   077dcf68eba711b05d2ba65b5e46efa9
#
_cell.length_a   1.000
_cell.length_b   1.000
_cell.length_c   1.000
_cell.angle_alpha   90.00
_cell.angle_beta   90.00
_cell.angle_gamma   90.00
#
_symmetry.space_group_name_H-M   'P 1'
#
loop_
_entity.id
_entity.type
_entity.pdbx_description
1 polymer ?
#
loop_
_entity_poly.entity_id
_entity_poly.type
_entity_poly.pdbx_seq_one_letter_code
_entity_poly.pdbx_strand_id
1 'polypeptide(L)'
;MADTKLTALSEVSVAALSDITYLVADPGGTPASDKITLSRLGGVLSPLFTTGRLTVVSGNAASIVDQTSKGTLYYTAITNNGTITSNNFQIAIYDGTRLRLYSSAEISLSLTITSGKNYDVFIYDNAGTLTLELSAAWTTDVIRADALASQSGTVVKSGTTTRRWIGTIRASGSNIVDDNSGGSTGGSRFVWNAYNQVQ
;
A
#
# COMPACT_ATOMS: atom_id res chain seq x y z
N MET A 1 8.61 -45.85 12.83
CA MET A 1 9.02 -44.87 11.82
C MET A 1 10.08 -44.00 12.46
N ALA A 2 11.26 -43.85 11.86
CA ALA A 2 12.29 -42.98 12.39
C ALA A 2 11.80 -41.52 12.24
N ASP A 3 11.79 -40.81 13.33
CA ASP A 3 11.49 -39.36 13.36
C ASP A 3 12.65 -38.63 12.68
N THR A 4 12.42 -38.14 11.48
CA THR A 4 13.42 -37.34 10.76
C THR A 4 13.42 -35.97 11.40
N LYS A 5 14.41 -35.70 12.25
CA LYS A 5 14.56 -34.41 12.91
C LYS A 5 14.58 -33.29 11.86
N LEU A 6 13.84 -32.22 12.11
CA LEU A 6 13.80 -31.01 11.27
C LEU A 6 15.21 -30.45 10.94
N THR A 7 16.19 -30.73 11.82
CA THR A 7 17.61 -30.36 11.66
C THR A 7 18.33 -31.05 10.51
N ALA A 8 17.71 -32.05 9.87
CA ALA A 8 18.29 -32.77 8.72
C ALA A 8 17.81 -32.22 7.35
N LEU A 9 16.94 -31.21 7.35
CA LEU A 9 16.50 -30.55 6.11
C LEU A 9 17.59 -29.55 5.69
N SER A 10 17.99 -29.63 4.42
CA SER A 10 18.89 -28.63 3.86
C SER A 10 18.19 -27.27 3.78
N GLU A 11 18.89 -26.21 4.18
CA GLU A 11 18.37 -24.86 4.04
C GLU A 11 18.20 -24.52 2.56
N VAL A 12 17.03 -23.98 2.23
CA VAL A 12 16.78 -23.40 0.90
C VAL A 12 17.35 -21.99 0.89
N SER A 13 18.34 -21.75 0.04
CA SER A 13 19.03 -20.45 -0.03
C SER A 13 18.15 -19.31 -0.56
N VAL A 14 17.10 -19.62 -1.28
CA VAL A 14 16.08 -18.67 -1.76
C VAL A 14 14.72 -19.35 -1.69
N ALA A 15 13.84 -18.83 -0.85
CA ALA A 15 12.47 -19.32 -0.73
C ALA A 15 11.60 -18.79 -1.88
N ALA A 16 10.87 -19.69 -2.56
CA ALA A 16 9.87 -19.30 -3.53
C ALA A 16 8.50 -19.10 -2.86
N LEU A 17 7.61 -18.31 -3.49
CA LEU A 17 6.25 -18.09 -2.97
C LEU A 17 5.40 -19.36 -2.87
N SER A 18 5.82 -20.43 -3.55
CA SER A 18 5.24 -21.77 -3.51
C SER A 18 5.80 -22.64 -2.40
N ASP A 19 6.88 -22.24 -1.74
CA ASP A 19 7.49 -23.02 -0.68
C ASP A 19 6.53 -23.19 0.49
N ILE A 20 6.57 -24.37 1.10
CA ILE A 20 5.61 -24.76 2.12
C ILE A 20 6.36 -24.92 3.45
N THR A 21 5.89 -24.17 4.45
CA THR A 21 6.32 -24.36 5.84
C THR A 21 5.34 -25.29 6.54
N TYR A 22 5.86 -26.28 7.26
CA TYR A 22 5.06 -27.16 8.10
C TYR A 22 4.92 -26.55 9.50
N LEU A 23 3.69 -26.41 9.93
CA LEU A 23 3.34 -26.01 11.29
C LEU A 23 2.69 -27.21 11.99
N VAL A 24 3.08 -27.45 13.23
CA VAL A 24 2.37 -28.39 14.09
C VAL A 24 1.26 -27.61 14.77
N ALA A 25 0.02 -27.91 14.39
CA ALA A 25 -1.15 -27.37 15.07
C ALA A 25 -1.47 -28.27 16.27
N ASP A 26 -1.82 -27.65 17.38
CA ASP A 26 -2.17 -28.31 18.64
C ASP A 26 -1.04 -29.19 19.24
N PRO A 27 -0.03 -28.61 19.85
CA PRO A 27 1.09 -29.36 20.46
C PRO A 27 0.67 -30.20 21.69
N GLY A 28 -0.56 -30.08 22.16
CA GLY A 28 -1.10 -30.88 23.29
C GLY A 28 -2.02 -32.02 22.88
N GLY A 29 -2.36 -32.16 21.57
CA GLY A 29 -3.25 -33.15 21.03
C GLY A 29 -2.56 -34.16 20.10
N THR A 30 -3.34 -34.79 19.20
CA THR A 30 -2.79 -35.59 18.12
C THR A 30 -2.14 -34.64 17.12
N PRO A 31 -0.81 -34.67 16.90
CA PRO A 31 -0.14 -33.72 16.03
C PRO A 31 -0.71 -33.77 14.59
N ALA A 32 -1.37 -32.71 14.19
CA ALA A 32 -1.75 -32.51 12.79
C ALA A 32 -0.73 -31.56 12.16
N SER A 33 -0.08 -31.99 11.09
CA SER A 33 0.84 -31.15 10.35
C SER A 33 0.06 -30.32 9.33
N ASP A 34 -0.10 -29.04 9.60
CA ASP A 34 -0.71 -28.12 8.65
C ASP A 34 0.35 -27.49 7.76
N LYS A 35 0.00 -27.34 6.48
CA LYS A 35 0.83 -26.66 5.49
C LYS A 35 0.42 -25.22 5.37
N ILE A 36 1.34 -24.30 5.64
CA ILE A 36 1.15 -22.90 5.31
C ILE A 36 2.07 -22.51 4.15
N THR A 37 1.51 -21.96 3.10
CA THR A 37 2.31 -21.41 2.00
C THR A 37 2.93 -20.10 2.43
N LEU A 38 4.13 -19.77 1.93
CA LEU A 38 4.76 -18.47 2.17
C LEU A 38 3.89 -17.30 1.73
N SER A 39 3.06 -17.47 0.70
CA SER A 39 2.08 -16.47 0.29
C SER A 39 1.01 -16.22 1.37
N ARG A 40 0.60 -17.25 2.12
CA ARG A 40 -0.32 -17.10 3.26
C ARG A 40 0.36 -16.44 4.46
N LEU A 41 1.60 -16.85 4.75
CA LEU A 41 2.40 -16.23 5.79
C LEU A 41 2.66 -14.75 5.46
N GLY A 42 3.03 -14.46 4.21
CA GLY A 42 3.15 -13.09 3.69
C GLY A 42 1.85 -12.28 3.86
N GLY A 43 0.69 -12.89 3.61
CA GLY A 43 -0.62 -12.27 3.84
C GLY A 43 -0.88 -11.89 5.31
N VAL A 44 -0.41 -12.70 6.25
CA VAL A 44 -0.52 -12.40 7.70
C VAL A 44 0.44 -11.29 8.13
N LEU A 45 1.63 -11.26 7.56
CA LEU A 45 2.67 -10.26 7.86
C LEU A 45 2.51 -8.97 7.05
N SER A 46 1.72 -8.98 6.00
CA SER A 46 1.66 -7.92 4.99
C SER A 46 1.02 -6.60 5.43
N PRO A 47 0.22 -6.48 6.50
CA PRO A 47 -0.11 -5.16 7.05
C PRO A 47 1.14 -4.35 7.42
N LEU A 48 2.25 -5.05 7.71
CA LEU A 48 3.55 -4.48 8.07
C LEU A 48 4.41 -4.11 6.84
N PHE A 49 4.09 -4.63 5.63
CA PHE A 49 4.91 -4.47 4.44
C PHE A 49 4.16 -3.75 3.32
N THR A 50 4.15 -2.43 3.39
CA THR A 50 3.76 -1.58 2.27
C THR A 50 5.01 -0.90 1.75
N THR A 51 5.48 -1.29 0.55
CA THR A 51 6.70 -0.76 -0.05
C THR A 51 6.43 0.30 -1.11
N GLY A 52 5.17 0.69 -1.28
CA GLY A 52 4.76 1.76 -2.18
C GLY A 52 4.53 3.08 -1.45
N ARG A 53 4.59 4.17 -2.20
CA ARG A 53 4.32 5.53 -1.73
C ARG A 53 3.52 6.33 -2.75
N LEU A 54 2.56 7.10 -2.26
CA LEU A 54 1.82 8.09 -3.04
C LEU A 54 2.71 9.30 -3.30
N THR A 55 2.79 9.73 -4.55
CA THR A 55 3.62 10.86 -5.00
C THR A 55 3.00 11.54 -6.21
N VAL A 56 3.50 12.72 -6.54
CA VAL A 56 3.15 13.47 -7.77
C VAL A 56 4.25 13.41 -8.84
N VAL A 57 5.28 12.61 -8.61
CA VAL A 57 6.42 12.45 -9.52
C VAL A 57 6.59 11.00 -9.90
N SER A 58 6.46 10.68 -11.18
CA SER A 58 6.68 9.33 -11.70
C SER A 58 8.09 8.84 -11.36
N GLY A 59 8.18 7.60 -10.90
CA GLY A 59 9.45 6.94 -10.58
C GLY A 59 10.18 7.49 -9.35
N ASN A 60 9.59 8.45 -8.62
CA ASN A 60 10.23 9.07 -7.46
C ASN A 60 9.27 9.09 -6.25
N ALA A 61 9.48 8.18 -5.33
CA ALA A 61 8.66 8.03 -4.14
C ALA A 61 8.80 9.19 -3.14
N ALA A 62 9.89 9.95 -3.18
CA ALA A 62 10.16 11.06 -2.27
C ALA A 62 10.95 12.16 -3.00
N SER A 63 10.25 13.07 -3.67
CA SER A 63 10.89 14.20 -4.32
C SER A 63 11.56 15.13 -3.29
N ILE A 64 12.80 15.50 -3.53
CA ILE A 64 13.55 16.49 -2.76
C ILE A 64 13.46 17.90 -3.36
N VAL A 65 12.79 18.03 -4.50
CA VAL A 65 12.56 19.31 -5.17
C VAL A 65 11.07 19.64 -5.16
N ASP A 66 10.78 20.91 -5.15
CA ASP A 66 9.40 21.41 -5.13
C ASP A 66 8.63 20.97 -6.38
N GLN A 67 7.42 20.49 -6.15
CA GLN A 67 6.51 20.04 -7.18
C GLN A 67 5.27 20.92 -7.16
N THR A 68 4.99 21.60 -8.26
CA THR A 68 3.83 22.49 -8.40
C THR A 68 2.97 22.09 -9.59
N SER A 69 1.67 22.34 -9.49
CA SER A 69 0.70 22.16 -10.58
C SER A 69 0.69 20.75 -11.19
N LYS A 70 0.77 19.71 -10.35
CA LYS A 70 0.79 18.32 -10.81
C LYS A 70 -0.62 17.78 -11.01
N GLY A 71 -0.92 17.33 -12.22
CA GLY A 71 -2.22 16.80 -12.63
C GLY A 71 -2.35 15.28 -12.54
N THR A 72 -1.33 14.58 -12.05
CA THR A 72 -1.30 13.12 -11.96
C THR A 72 -0.73 12.68 -10.63
N LEU A 73 -1.38 11.71 -9.99
CA LEU A 73 -0.85 10.97 -8.86
C LEU A 73 -0.21 9.67 -9.33
N TYR A 74 0.80 9.24 -8.62
CA TYR A 74 1.47 7.97 -8.80
C TYR A 74 1.53 7.22 -7.48
N TYR A 75 1.45 5.91 -7.55
CA TYR A 75 1.84 5.04 -6.44
C TYR A 75 3.02 4.20 -6.92
N THR A 76 4.18 4.47 -6.37
CA THR A 76 5.46 3.95 -6.84
C THR A 76 6.24 3.26 -5.72
N ALA A 77 7.19 2.39 -6.08
CA ALA A 77 8.00 1.66 -5.13
C ALA A 77 8.92 2.61 -4.36
N ILE A 78 9.05 2.38 -3.05
CA ILE A 78 10.10 2.99 -2.23
C ILE A 78 11.35 2.14 -2.40
N THR A 79 12.45 2.79 -2.68
CA THR A 79 13.75 2.14 -2.76
C THR A 79 14.67 2.68 -1.69
N ASN A 80 15.50 1.82 -1.15
CA ASN A 80 16.57 2.26 -0.28
C ASN A 80 17.53 3.15 -1.10
N ASN A 81 17.74 4.37 -0.64
CA ASN A 81 18.67 5.32 -1.25
C ASN A 81 18.22 6.02 -2.56
N GLY A 82 16.92 6.11 -2.83
CA GLY A 82 16.40 6.87 -3.97
C GLY A 82 16.63 6.23 -5.34
N THR A 83 17.28 5.08 -5.41
CA THR A 83 17.49 4.33 -6.65
C THR A 83 16.49 3.17 -6.72
N ILE A 84 15.67 3.12 -7.76
CA ILE A 84 14.73 2.04 -7.99
C ILE A 84 15.52 0.79 -8.40
N THR A 85 15.73 -0.12 -7.46
CA THR A 85 16.33 -1.44 -7.74
C THR A 85 15.29 -2.50 -8.08
N SER A 86 14.02 -2.26 -7.75
CA SER A 86 12.86 -3.05 -8.14
C SER A 86 11.75 -2.10 -8.54
N ASN A 87 11.28 -2.18 -9.77
CA ASN A 87 10.19 -1.33 -10.28
C ASN A 87 8.84 -1.65 -9.66
N ASN A 88 8.75 -2.67 -8.79
CA ASN A 88 7.50 -3.13 -8.23
C ASN A 88 7.40 -2.75 -6.75
N PHE A 89 6.29 -2.11 -6.39
CA PHE A 89 5.87 -2.01 -5.01
C PHE A 89 5.09 -3.25 -4.58
N GLN A 90 5.01 -3.46 -3.28
CA GLN A 90 4.18 -4.49 -2.67
C GLN A 90 3.16 -3.84 -1.75
N ILE A 91 1.93 -4.35 -1.78
CA ILE A 91 0.86 -3.88 -0.93
C ILE A 91 -0.13 -5.00 -0.63
N ALA A 92 -0.59 -5.09 0.62
CA ALA A 92 -1.66 -6.01 0.99
C ALA A 92 -3.01 -5.34 0.79
N ILE A 93 -3.93 -6.01 0.13
CA ILE A 93 -5.30 -5.55 -0.08
C ILE A 93 -6.26 -6.66 0.36
N TYR A 94 -7.34 -6.29 1.06
CA TYR A 94 -8.41 -7.21 1.38
C TYR A 94 -9.24 -7.50 0.12
N ASP A 95 -9.34 -8.78 -0.27
CA ASP A 95 -9.98 -9.21 -1.51
C ASP A 95 -11.49 -9.52 -1.35
N GLY A 96 -12.05 -9.24 -0.17
CA GLY A 96 -13.42 -9.61 0.21
C GLY A 96 -13.47 -10.84 1.13
N THR A 97 -12.39 -11.62 1.20
CA THR A 97 -12.29 -12.83 2.03
C THR A 97 -11.08 -12.77 2.95
N ARG A 98 -9.94 -12.31 2.46
CA ARG A 98 -8.66 -12.27 3.18
C ARG A 98 -7.76 -11.16 2.65
N LEU A 99 -6.71 -10.84 3.41
CA LEU A 99 -5.61 -10.03 2.89
C LEU A 99 -4.80 -10.83 1.87
N ARG A 100 -4.55 -10.23 0.72
CA ARG A 100 -3.64 -10.74 -0.30
C ARG A 100 -2.51 -9.74 -0.53
N LEU A 101 -1.30 -10.26 -0.71
CA LEU A 101 -0.17 -9.45 -1.11
C LEU A 101 -0.14 -9.34 -2.64
N TYR A 102 -0.13 -8.11 -3.11
CA TYR A 102 0.00 -7.75 -4.52
C TYR A 102 1.36 -7.14 -4.77
N SER A 103 1.90 -7.37 -5.95
CA SER A 103 3.10 -6.73 -6.47
C SER A 103 2.79 -6.10 -7.82
N SER A 104 3.12 -4.83 -7.99
CA SER A 104 2.85 -4.11 -9.24
C SER A 104 3.95 -3.09 -9.51
N ALA A 105 4.19 -2.82 -10.79
CA ALA A 105 4.90 -1.63 -11.22
C ALA A 105 4.11 -0.37 -10.82
N GLU A 106 4.73 0.79 -11.00
CA GLU A 106 4.08 2.08 -10.75
C GLU A 106 2.71 2.14 -11.44
N ILE A 107 1.72 2.63 -10.71
CA ILE A 107 0.39 2.93 -11.22
C ILE A 107 0.11 4.42 -11.08
N SER A 108 -0.73 4.97 -11.96
CA SER A 108 -1.03 6.40 -12.01
C SER A 108 -2.53 6.67 -12.06
N LEU A 109 -2.89 7.89 -11.66
CA LEU A 109 -4.26 8.40 -11.70
C LEU A 109 -4.25 9.86 -12.14
N SER A 110 -4.86 10.18 -13.26
CA SER A 110 -5.12 11.56 -13.66
C SER A 110 -6.15 12.20 -12.73
N LEU A 111 -5.86 13.40 -12.26
CA LEU A 111 -6.69 14.09 -11.28
C LEU A 111 -7.92 14.73 -11.92
N THR A 112 -9.08 14.50 -11.31
CA THR A 112 -10.31 15.23 -11.57
C THR A 112 -10.84 15.73 -10.24
N ILE A 113 -10.31 16.87 -9.78
CA ILE A 113 -10.50 17.41 -8.44
C ILE A 113 -10.82 18.91 -8.47
N THR A 114 -11.54 19.37 -7.46
CA THR A 114 -11.93 20.77 -7.27
C THR A 114 -10.94 21.47 -6.36
N SER A 115 -10.51 22.67 -6.75
CA SER A 115 -9.60 23.52 -5.98
C SER A 115 -10.02 23.67 -4.51
N GLY A 116 -9.05 23.60 -3.61
CA GLY A 116 -9.23 23.79 -2.16
C GLY A 116 -9.91 22.62 -1.44
N LYS A 117 -10.21 21.51 -2.12
CA LYS A 117 -10.86 20.32 -1.51
C LYS A 117 -9.85 19.24 -1.19
N ASN A 118 -10.16 18.46 -0.14
CA ASN A 118 -9.43 17.24 0.22
C ASN A 118 -10.09 16.01 -0.40
N TYR A 119 -9.28 14.99 -0.71
CA TYR A 119 -9.70 13.71 -1.26
C TYR A 119 -8.89 12.60 -0.61
N ASP A 120 -9.56 11.53 -0.20
CA ASP A 120 -8.87 10.29 0.17
C ASP A 120 -8.50 9.51 -1.10
N VAL A 121 -7.36 8.85 -1.05
CA VAL A 121 -6.85 8.02 -2.14
C VAL A 121 -6.90 6.57 -1.70
N PHE A 122 -7.51 5.74 -2.53
CA PHE A 122 -7.63 4.30 -2.32
C PHE A 122 -6.90 3.54 -3.41
N ILE A 123 -6.49 2.32 -3.08
CA ILE A 123 -5.97 1.35 -4.03
C ILE A 123 -6.77 0.04 -3.90
N TYR A 124 -7.03 -0.60 -5.02
CA TYR A 124 -7.77 -1.85 -5.06
C TYR A 124 -7.36 -2.73 -6.23
N ASP A 125 -7.73 -4.00 -6.16
CA ASP A 125 -7.62 -4.95 -7.27
C ASP A 125 -8.87 -4.86 -8.15
N ASN A 126 -8.66 -4.42 -9.38
CA ASN A 126 -9.69 -4.42 -10.42
C ASN A 126 -9.45 -5.59 -11.36
N ALA A 127 -9.98 -6.76 -10.99
CA ALA A 127 -9.88 -7.99 -11.78
C ALA A 127 -8.42 -8.34 -12.19
N GLY A 128 -7.50 -8.27 -11.25
CA GLY A 128 -6.08 -8.60 -11.44
C GLY A 128 -5.19 -7.39 -11.76
N THR A 129 -5.78 -6.19 -11.90
CA THR A 129 -5.03 -4.94 -12.15
C THR A 129 -5.21 -3.98 -10.98
N LEU A 130 -4.10 -3.62 -10.32
CA LEU A 130 -4.15 -2.62 -9.27
C LEU A 130 -4.50 -1.25 -9.83
N THR A 131 -5.46 -0.59 -9.20
CA THR A 131 -6.03 0.68 -9.65
C THR A 131 -6.13 1.66 -8.50
N LEU A 132 -5.87 2.95 -8.77
CA LEU A 132 -6.12 4.05 -7.84
C LEU A 132 -7.53 4.61 -8.01
N GLU A 133 -8.13 5.01 -6.87
CA GLU A 133 -9.44 5.65 -6.83
C GLU A 133 -9.40 6.84 -5.88
N LEU A 134 -10.06 7.95 -6.25
CA LEU A 134 -10.30 9.06 -5.34
C LEU A 134 -11.66 8.90 -4.64
N SER A 135 -11.75 9.35 -3.41
CA SER A 135 -13.04 9.60 -2.78
C SER A 135 -13.82 10.70 -3.48
N ALA A 136 -15.09 10.89 -3.14
CA ALA A 136 -15.73 12.19 -3.33
C ALA A 136 -14.95 13.27 -2.55
N ALA A 137 -15.11 14.54 -2.97
CA ALA A 137 -14.53 15.68 -2.24
C ALA A 137 -15.01 15.68 -0.79
N TRP A 138 -14.12 15.91 0.16
CA TRP A 138 -14.52 16.06 1.55
C TRP A 138 -15.57 17.15 1.70
N THR A 139 -16.53 16.94 2.57
CA THR A 139 -17.62 17.90 2.81
C THR A 139 -17.09 19.22 3.38
N THR A 140 -16.12 19.13 4.30
CA THR A 140 -15.35 20.25 4.84
C THR A 140 -13.89 19.87 4.92
N ASP A 141 -13.01 20.80 5.32
CA ASP A 141 -11.57 20.50 5.49
C ASP A 141 -11.28 19.42 6.56
N VAL A 142 -12.25 19.09 7.41
CA VAL A 142 -12.10 18.12 8.50
C VAL A 142 -13.08 16.94 8.43
N ILE A 143 -14.07 16.97 7.52
CA ILE A 143 -15.09 15.92 7.39
C ILE A 143 -14.95 15.22 6.05
N ARG A 144 -14.56 13.93 6.10
CA ARG A 144 -14.50 13.05 4.93
C ARG A 144 -15.88 12.83 4.33
N ALA A 145 -15.96 12.75 3.01
CA ALA A 145 -17.17 12.32 2.30
C ALA A 145 -17.39 10.80 2.46
N ASP A 146 -16.29 10.03 2.37
CA ASP A 146 -16.28 8.58 2.56
C ASP A 146 -15.67 8.24 3.94
N ALA A 147 -16.42 7.55 4.79
CA ALA A 147 -15.91 7.11 6.09
C ALA A 147 -14.82 6.04 5.89
N LEU A 148 -13.87 6.00 6.82
CA LEU A 148 -12.87 4.94 6.89
C LEU A 148 -13.29 3.89 7.92
N ALA A 149 -12.88 2.64 7.69
CA ALA A 149 -13.09 1.52 8.58
C ALA A 149 -11.81 0.69 8.71
N SER A 150 -11.72 -0.13 9.74
CA SER A 150 -10.63 -1.11 9.88
C SER A 150 -11.09 -2.46 9.32
N GLN A 151 -10.25 -3.09 8.50
CA GLN A 151 -10.46 -4.43 7.95
C GLN A 151 -9.16 -5.22 8.01
N SER A 152 -9.13 -6.29 8.80
CA SER A 152 -7.97 -7.20 8.90
C SER A 152 -6.64 -6.47 9.13
N GLY A 153 -6.64 -5.44 10.00
CA GLY A 153 -5.43 -4.65 10.32
C GLY A 153 -5.05 -3.59 9.28
N THR A 154 -5.87 -3.38 8.25
CA THR A 154 -5.69 -2.27 7.29
C THR A 154 -6.84 -1.28 7.37
N VAL A 155 -6.58 -0.04 6.97
CA VAL A 155 -7.63 0.99 6.87
C VAL A 155 -8.21 0.96 5.45
N VAL A 156 -9.54 0.91 5.38
CA VAL A 156 -10.28 0.76 4.13
C VAL A 156 -11.43 1.76 4.05
N LYS A 157 -12.00 1.90 2.85
CA LYS A 157 -13.25 2.63 2.63
C LYS A 157 -14.40 1.88 3.30
N SER A 158 -15.15 2.55 4.16
CA SER A 158 -16.35 1.99 4.81
C SER A 158 -17.38 1.57 3.75
N GLY A 159 -17.98 0.40 3.93
CA GLY A 159 -18.94 -0.16 2.97
C GLY A 159 -18.32 -0.77 1.70
N THR A 160 -17.02 -0.56 1.45
CA THR A 160 -16.31 -1.17 0.31
C THR A 160 -14.91 -1.60 0.76
N THR A 161 -14.85 -2.64 1.58
CA THR A 161 -13.64 -3.07 2.30
C THR A 161 -12.48 -3.52 1.42
N THR A 162 -12.70 -3.73 0.13
CA THR A 162 -11.66 -4.02 -0.87
C THR A 162 -10.89 -2.77 -1.32
N ARG A 163 -11.29 -1.56 -0.88
CA ARG A 163 -10.63 -0.28 -1.18
C ARG A 163 -9.72 0.09 -0.03
N ARG A 164 -8.43 -0.22 -0.12
CA ARG A 164 -7.45 0.14 0.89
C ARG A 164 -7.11 1.62 0.80
N TRP A 165 -7.26 2.35 1.91
CA TRP A 165 -6.82 3.74 2.01
C TRP A 165 -5.30 3.81 2.06
N ILE A 166 -4.70 4.66 1.22
CA ILE A 166 -3.25 4.83 1.11
C ILE A 166 -2.79 6.25 1.39
N GLY A 167 -3.70 7.18 1.47
CA GLY A 167 -3.37 8.56 1.78
C GLY A 167 -4.48 9.54 1.48
N THR A 168 -4.15 10.82 1.61
CA THR A 168 -5.06 11.94 1.37
C THR A 168 -4.32 13.01 0.58
N ILE A 169 -5.00 13.69 -0.31
CA ILE A 169 -4.47 14.84 -1.06
C ILE A 169 -5.35 16.06 -0.86
N ARG A 170 -4.77 17.25 -1.04
CA ARG A 170 -5.48 18.51 -1.15
C ARG A 170 -5.24 19.13 -2.53
N ALA A 171 -6.32 19.55 -3.18
CA ALA A 171 -6.23 20.26 -4.44
C ALA A 171 -5.69 21.69 -4.22
N SER A 172 -4.57 22.03 -4.84
CA SER A 172 -4.04 23.40 -4.88
C SER A 172 -4.74 24.27 -5.93
N GLY A 173 -5.31 23.61 -6.95
CA GLY A 173 -6.11 24.21 -8.00
C GLY A 173 -7.01 23.18 -8.65
N SER A 174 -7.74 23.54 -9.70
CA SER A 174 -8.56 22.61 -10.48
C SER A 174 -7.67 21.54 -11.13
N ASN A 175 -7.90 20.28 -10.76
CA ASN A 175 -7.19 19.10 -11.26
C ASN A 175 -5.67 19.10 -10.98
N ILE A 176 -5.20 19.86 -9.99
CA ILE A 176 -3.77 19.93 -9.65
C ILE A 176 -3.55 19.84 -8.14
N VAL A 177 -2.39 19.28 -7.80
CA VAL A 177 -1.84 19.17 -6.44
C VAL A 177 -0.42 19.70 -6.43
N ASP A 178 -0.06 20.38 -5.36
CA ASP A 178 1.31 20.80 -5.08
C ASP A 178 1.90 19.91 -3.97
N ASP A 179 3.20 19.65 -4.06
CA ASP A 179 3.98 19.01 -2.99
C ASP A 179 5.34 19.72 -2.92
N ASN A 180 5.37 20.89 -2.28
CA ASN A 180 6.54 21.72 -2.19
C ASN A 180 6.91 22.06 -0.75
N SER A 181 8.20 22.32 -0.51
CA SER A 181 8.74 22.70 0.79
C SER A 181 8.45 24.18 1.14
N GLY A 182 8.10 24.98 0.13
CA GLY A 182 7.67 26.37 0.26
C GLY A 182 8.73 27.41 0.40
N GLY A 183 9.98 27.05 0.51
CA GLY A 183 11.05 28.03 0.66
C GLY A 183 10.69 29.14 1.65
N SER A 184 10.83 30.40 1.24
CA SER A 184 10.50 31.59 2.06
C SER A 184 9.03 32.01 2.03
N THR A 185 8.17 31.38 1.21
CA THR A 185 6.78 31.78 0.98
C THR A 185 5.73 30.83 1.55
N GLY A 186 6.14 29.81 2.27
CA GLY A 186 5.25 28.78 2.86
C GLY A 186 5.11 27.52 1.99
N GLY A 187 5.19 26.35 2.63
CA GLY A 187 5.11 25.06 1.99
C GLY A 187 3.69 24.58 1.75
N SER A 188 3.50 23.85 0.67
CA SER A 188 2.24 23.16 0.33
C SER A 188 2.52 21.68 0.18
N ARG A 189 2.58 20.97 1.31
CA ARG A 189 2.69 19.51 1.34
C ARG A 189 1.31 18.89 1.26
N PHE A 190 0.76 18.80 0.05
CA PHE A 190 -0.63 18.40 -0.17
C PHE A 190 -0.80 16.92 -0.53
N VAL A 191 0.24 16.13 -0.33
CA VAL A 191 0.19 14.67 -0.46
C VAL A 191 0.57 14.03 0.87
N TRP A 192 -0.41 13.42 1.55
CA TRP A 192 -0.22 12.71 2.81
C TRP A 192 -0.32 11.21 2.59
N ASN A 193 0.76 10.52 2.87
CA ASN A 193 0.80 9.06 2.84
C ASN A 193 0.29 8.48 4.16
N ALA A 194 -0.61 7.51 4.08
CA ALA A 194 -1.06 6.74 5.24
C ALA A 194 0.02 5.81 5.77
N TYR A 195 0.89 5.37 4.87
CA TYR A 195 1.98 4.44 5.13
C TYR A 195 3.27 5.04 4.57
N ASN A 196 4.42 4.66 5.14
CA ASN A 196 5.72 5.16 4.70
C ASN A 196 5.82 6.69 4.74
N GLN A 197 5.43 7.28 5.86
CA GLN A 197 5.60 8.70 6.10
C GLN A 197 7.11 9.03 6.20
N VAL A 198 7.54 10.08 5.51
CA VAL A 198 8.87 10.66 5.70
C VAL A 198 8.80 11.53 6.96
N GLN A 199 9.67 11.26 7.91
CA GLN A 199 9.89 12.12 9.08
C GLN A 199 10.76 13.31 8.72
#